data_7d33475fe06d1dd6239b6944ea7b2f9d
#
_entry.id   7d33475fe06d1dd6239b6944ea7b2f9d
#
_cell.length_a   1.000
_cell.length_b   1.000
_cell.length_c   1.000
_cell.angle_alpha   90.00
_cell.angle_beta   90.00
_cell.angle_gamma   90.00
#
_symmetry.space_group_name_H-M   'P 1'
#
loop_
_entity.id
_entity.type
_entity.pdbx_description
1 polymer ?
#
loop_
_entity_poly.entity_id
_entity_poly.type
_entity_poly.pdbx_seq_one_letter_code
_entity_poly.pdbx_strand_id
1 'polypeptide(L)'
;MNTEELAFVNRQLAGMLQSGIPLEVGLKKITESMSDAKLKGQLAELGERLEKGQAMEQAVEGLDLPETYKRLLALGKAGQGMPRVLTCVADYYERIGSLTTRLRGLAIYPMLILVCGMAVAGLMAYLMSTLKGDLSDITEGQVGVNDLVTSPWFSFFPVLLLGLGLLFYGVALRSRNMRQYFAWRIPMLRDASLAQYAALTEALLASGARLPEVIGMVRRLEAGTAMEPDLAKIEQNLGEGHGSYEAAASESQAIPGFFNWVVGQTGEDVAAGFGHARSIYTSRAENRMQAFLHCFLPVNILIIGVFLLGFFIPHLMLVTDVLNMIQNIS
;
A
#
# COMPACT_ATOMS: atom_id res chain seq x y z
N MET A 1 -6.94 6.80 -11.50
CA MET A 1 -7.44 7.93 -10.69
C MET A 1 -6.35 8.34 -9.72
N ASN A 2 -5.95 9.59 -9.74
CA ASN A 2 -4.87 10.14 -8.93
C ASN A 2 -5.39 10.44 -7.50
N THR A 3 -4.90 9.68 -6.50
CA THR A 3 -5.29 9.84 -5.09
C THR A 3 -4.80 11.18 -4.50
N GLU A 4 -3.66 11.69 -4.97
CA GLU A 4 -3.10 12.97 -4.53
C GLU A 4 -3.95 14.13 -5.03
N GLU A 5 -4.41 14.07 -6.28
CA GLU A 5 -5.29 15.08 -6.86
C GLU A 5 -6.67 15.08 -6.17
N LEU A 6 -7.18 13.89 -5.82
CA LEU A 6 -8.42 13.77 -5.08
C LEU A 6 -8.31 14.36 -3.65
N ALA A 7 -7.18 14.13 -2.98
CA ALA A 7 -6.91 14.74 -1.68
C ALA A 7 -6.83 16.27 -1.77
N PHE A 8 -6.09 16.78 -2.75
CA PHE A 8 -5.95 18.20 -3.00
C PHE A 8 -7.31 18.89 -3.26
N VAL A 9 -8.10 18.33 -4.16
CA VAL A 9 -9.44 18.85 -4.48
C VAL A 9 -10.32 18.97 -3.24
N ASN A 10 -10.38 17.90 -2.44
CA ASN A 10 -11.23 17.90 -1.25
C ASN A 10 -10.74 18.90 -0.18
N ARG A 11 -9.42 19.09 -0.05
CA ARG A 11 -8.86 20.10 0.84
C ARG A 11 -9.22 21.51 0.41
N GLN A 12 -9.14 21.80 -0.89
CA GLN A 12 -9.53 23.10 -1.45
C GLN A 12 -11.04 23.35 -1.29
N LEU A 13 -11.88 22.33 -1.58
CA LEU A 13 -13.33 22.43 -1.39
C LEU A 13 -13.69 22.68 0.08
N ALA A 14 -13.02 22.02 1.01
CA ALA A 14 -13.21 22.25 2.44
C ALA A 14 -12.93 23.69 2.82
N GLY A 15 -11.80 24.25 2.36
CA GLY A 15 -11.42 25.65 2.59
C GLY A 15 -12.41 26.66 1.96
N MET A 16 -12.87 26.38 0.73
CA MET A 16 -13.87 27.20 0.05
C MET A 16 -15.18 27.24 0.82
N LEU A 17 -15.68 26.08 1.26
CA LEU A 17 -16.91 25.99 2.06
C LEU A 17 -16.77 26.70 3.41
N GLN A 18 -15.61 26.61 4.08
CA GLN A 18 -15.32 27.35 5.33
C GLN A 18 -15.32 28.86 5.09
N SER A 19 -14.96 29.30 3.89
CA SER A 19 -15.01 30.72 3.46
C SER A 19 -16.39 31.14 2.94
N GLY A 20 -17.42 30.30 3.02
CA GLY A 20 -18.78 30.59 2.60
C GLY A 20 -19.04 30.44 1.10
N ILE A 21 -18.11 29.85 0.34
CA ILE A 21 -18.31 29.55 -1.08
C ILE A 21 -19.13 28.26 -1.21
N PRO A 22 -20.27 28.27 -1.93
CA PRO A 22 -21.08 27.07 -2.15
C PRO A 22 -20.27 25.94 -2.83
N LEU A 23 -20.60 24.68 -2.49
CA LEU A 23 -19.85 23.50 -2.94
C LEU A 23 -19.88 23.35 -4.47
N GLU A 24 -21.02 23.61 -5.10
CA GLU A 24 -21.22 23.55 -6.54
C GLU A 24 -20.33 24.57 -7.27
N VAL A 25 -20.20 25.78 -6.73
CA VAL A 25 -19.31 26.84 -7.26
C VAL A 25 -17.85 26.45 -7.10
N GLY A 26 -17.50 25.91 -5.92
CA GLY A 26 -16.16 25.40 -5.63
C GLY A 26 -15.75 24.26 -6.57
N LEU A 27 -16.62 23.28 -6.78
CA LEU A 27 -16.42 22.17 -7.72
C LEU A 27 -16.16 22.66 -9.14
N LYS A 28 -16.99 23.57 -9.65
CA LYS A 28 -16.83 24.13 -10.98
C LYS A 28 -15.48 24.81 -11.15
N LYS A 29 -15.06 25.60 -10.16
CA LYS A 29 -13.78 26.33 -10.21
C LYS A 29 -12.55 25.41 -10.14
N ILE A 30 -12.60 24.39 -9.28
CA ILE A 30 -11.49 23.45 -9.12
C ILE A 30 -11.35 22.55 -10.35
N THR A 31 -12.46 22.07 -10.92
CA THR A 31 -12.42 21.21 -12.10
C THR A 31 -11.79 21.88 -13.32
N GLU A 32 -11.84 23.21 -13.44
CA GLU A 32 -11.17 23.95 -14.52
C GLU A 32 -9.65 23.73 -14.50
N SER A 33 -9.03 23.56 -13.32
CA SER A 33 -7.59 23.44 -13.10
C SER A 33 -7.07 22.01 -13.00
N MET A 34 -7.95 21.00 -13.08
CA MET A 34 -7.60 19.59 -12.90
C MET A 34 -6.92 18.97 -14.12
N SER A 35 -5.93 18.12 -13.86
CA SER A 35 -5.15 17.39 -14.87
C SER A 35 -5.74 16.02 -15.21
N ASP A 36 -6.30 15.29 -14.22
CA ASP A 36 -6.94 13.98 -14.44
C ASP A 36 -8.30 14.16 -15.12
N ALA A 37 -8.35 13.95 -16.42
CA ALA A 37 -9.55 14.13 -17.23
C ALA A 37 -10.74 13.29 -16.76
N LYS A 38 -10.50 12.07 -16.24
CA LYS A 38 -11.55 11.19 -15.75
C LYS A 38 -12.15 11.73 -14.45
N LEU A 39 -11.31 12.10 -13.48
CA LEU A 39 -11.74 12.67 -12.21
C LEU A 39 -12.43 14.02 -12.42
N LYS A 40 -11.88 14.87 -13.32
CA LYS A 40 -12.48 16.15 -13.73
C LYS A 40 -13.92 15.96 -14.21
N GLY A 41 -14.16 15.02 -15.13
CA GLY A 41 -15.50 14.75 -15.66
C GLY A 41 -16.51 14.34 -14.57
N GLN A 42 -16.08 13.45 -13.66
CA GLN A 42 -16.93 12.96 -12.57
C GLN A 42 -17.26 14.06 -11.54
N LEU A 43 -16.30 14.92 -11.20
CA LEU A 43 -16.52 16.03 -10.26
C LEU A 43 -17.30 17.18 -10.89
N ALA A 44 -17.14 17.43 -12.19
CA ALA A 44 -17.96 18.39 -12.92
C ALA A 44 -19.43 17.95 -12.94
N GLU A 45 -19.70 16.65 -13.24
CA GLU A 45 -21.03 16.06 -13.21
C GLU A 45 -21.63 16.13 -11.82
N LEU A 46 -20.85 15.87 -10.76
CA LEU A 46 -21.28 16.04 -9.38
C LEU A 46 -21.71 17.48 -9.12
N GLY A 47 -20.91 18.47 -9.56
CA GLY A 47 -21.24 19.89 -9.43
C GLY A 47 -22.56 20.28 -10.10
N GLU A 48 -22.79 19.80 -11.33
CA GLU A 48 -24.04 20.06 -12.06
C GLU A 48 -25.28 19.45 -11.37
N ARG A 49 -25.13 18.25 -10.80
CA ARG A 49 -26.22 17.59 -10.06
C ARG A 49 -26.57 18.34 -8.78
N LEU A 50 -25.54 18.86 -8.06
CA LEU A 50 -25.75 19.69 -6.87
C LEU A 50 -26.37 21.05 -7.22
N GLU A 51 -25.95 21.68 -8.33
CA GLU A 51 -26.54 22.93 -8.82
C GLU A 51 -28.02 22.78 -9.18
N LYS A 52 -28.43 21.57 -9.61
CA LYS A 52 -29.83 21.20 -9.83
C LYS A 52 -30.61 20.89 -8.52
N GLY A 53 -29.98 21.05 -7.35
CA GLY A 53 -30.61 20.86 -6.04
C GLY A 53 -30.69 19.38 -5.60
N GLN A 54 -29.99 18.45 -6.22
CA GLN A 54 -29.98 17.07 -5.78
C GLN A 54 -29.26 16.94 -4.44
N ALA A 55 -29.76 16.07 -3.55
CA ALA A 55 -29.06 15.74 -2.32
C ALA A 55 -27.73 15.06 -2.61
N MET A 56 -26.71 15.27 -1.77
CA MET A 56 -25.35 14.71 -1.96
C MET A 56 -25.38 13.20 -2.20
N GLU A 57 -26.17 12.46 -1.44
CA GLU A 57 -26.33 11.01 -1.56
C GLU A 57 -26.76 10.60 -2.98
N GLN A 58 -27.75 11.30 -3.54
CA GLN A 58 -28.25 11.06 -4.90
C GLN A 58 -27.29 11.58 -5.98
N ALA A 59 -26.63 12.71 -5.70
CA ALA A 59 -25.71 13.33 -6.65
C ALA A 59 -24.44 12.46 -6.90
N VAL A 60 -23.97 11.73 -5.90
CA VAL A 60 -22.81 10.82 -6.04
C VAL A 60 -23.17 9.45 -6.59
N GLU A 61 -24.45 9.09 -6.62
CA GLU A 61 -24.92 7.80 -7.11
C GLU A 61 -24.74 7.71 -8.63
N GLY A 62 -24.24 6.58 -9.10
CA GLY A 62 -23.97 6.35 -10.54
C GLY A 62 -22.69 6.98 -11.08
N LEU A 63 -21.97 7.83 -10.32
CA LEU A 63 -20.66 8.34 -10.73
C LEU A 63 -19.60 7.23 -10.62
N ASP A 64 -18.61 7.24 -11.53
CA ASP A 64 -17.47 6.30 -11.49
C ASP A 64 -16.38 6.80 -10.52
N LEU A 65 -16.79 7.02 -9.27
CA LEU A 65 -15.94 7.39 -8.15
C LEU A 65 -15.75 6.19 -7.21
N PRO A 66 -14.66 6.13 -6.43
CA PRO A 66 -14.47 5.05 -5.45
C PRO A 66 -15.65 4.97 -4.48
N GLU A 67 -16.10 3.77 -4.17
CA GLU A 67 -17.20 3.56 -3.24
C GLU A 67 -16.96 4.21 -1.87
N THR A 68 -15.70 4.14 -1.37
CA THR A 68 -15.30 4.83 -0.14
C THR A 68 -15.51 6.33 -0.22
N TYR A 69 -15.18 6.95 -1.37
CA TYR A 69 -15.36 8.38 -1.60
C TYR A 69 -16.83 8.76 -1.61
N LYS A 70 -17.65 8.04 -2.36
CA LYS A 70 -19.11 8.27 -2.41
C LYS A 70 -19.74 8.18 -1.03
N ARG A 71 -19.39 7.14 -0.27
CA ARG A 71 -19.91 6.94 1.09
C ARG A 71 -19.47 8.05 2.04
N LEU A 72 -18.23 8.49 1.98
CA LEU A 72 -17.75 9.60 2.80
C LEU A 72 -18.46 10.91 2.46
N LEU A 73 -18.64 11.21 1.18
CA LEU A 73 -19.41 12.40 0.76
C LEU A 73 -20.88 12.35 1.18
N ALA A 74 -21.52 11.19 1.08
CA ALA A 74 -22.91 11.00 1.49
C ALA A 74 -23.13 11.25 3.01
N LEU A 75 -22.06 11.14 3.84
CA LEU A 75 -22.13 11.48 5.27
C LEU A 75 -22.20 12.99 5.53
N GLY A 76 -21.74 13.79 4.58
CA GLY A 76 -21.81 15.24 4.64
C GLY A 76 -23.24 15.72 4.39
N LYS A 77 -24.09 15.81 5.43
CA LYS A 77 -25.35 16.53 5.31
C LYS A 77 -25.09 17.97 4.90
N ALA A 78 -25.89 18.50 3.97
CA ALA A 78 -25.81 19.87 3.54
C ALA A 78 -25.84 20.80 4.78
N GLY A 79 -24.73 21.50 5.03
CA GLY A 79 -24.58 22.39 6.18
C GLY A 79 -23.18 22.38 6.81
N GLN A 80 -23.08 22.69 8.09
CA GLN A 80 -21.79 22.88 8.80
C GLN A 80 -20.90 21.64 8.89
N GLY A 81 -21.42 20.43 8.62
CA GLY A 81 -20.64 19.18 8.66
C GLY A 81 -19.79 18.91 7.40
N MET A 82 -20.19 19.42 6.24
CA MET A 82 -19.54 19.12 4.95
C MET A 82 -18.06 19.54 4.88
N PRO A 83 -17.62 20.71 5.36
CA PRO A 83 -16.21 21.08 5.35
C PRO A 83 -15.32 20.07 6.14
N ARG A 84 -15.82 19.57 7.27
CA ARG A 84 -15.11 18.56 8.07
C ARG A 84 -15.04 17.22 7.35
N VAL A 85 -16.12 16.79 6.72
CA VAL A 85 -16.14 15.56 5.91
C VAL A 85 -15.14 15.67 4.77
N LEU A 86 -15.11 16.77 4.03
CA LEU A 86 -14.16 16.98 2.94
C LEU A 86 -12.70 17.01 3.44
N THR A 87 -12.44 17.62 4.60
CA THR A 87 -11.11 17.56 5.23
C THR A 87 -10.74 16.11 5.58
N CYS A 88 -11.66 15.35 6.17
CA CYS A 88 -11.45 13.94 6.47
C CYS A 88 -11.16 13.10 5.22
N VAL A 89 -11.91 13.34 4.14
CA VAL A 89 -11.67 12.70 2.84
C VAL A 89 -10.29 13.08 2.28
N ALA A 90 -9.92 14.34 2.38
CA ALA A 90 -8.59 14.81 1.96
C ALA A 90 -7.48 14.12 2.73
N ASP A 91 -7.57 14.08 4.07
CA ASP A 91 -6.60 13.42 4.94
C ASP A 91 -6.51 11.90 4.65
N TYR A 92 -7.64 11.26 4.38
CA TYR A 92 -7.71 9.84 4.00
C TYR A 92 -6.91 9.56 2.71
N TYR A 93 -7.20 10.31 1.64
CA TYR A 93 -6.57 10.09 0.34
C TYR A 93 -5.11 10.57 0.31
N GLU A 94 -4.75 11.62 1.03
CA GLU A 94 -3.37 12.09 1.19
C GLU A 94 -2.50 11.01 1.85
N ARG A 95 -3.00 10.33 2.88
CA ARG A 95 -2.29 9.23 3.54
C ARG A 95 -2.13 8.01 2.63
N ILE A 96 -3.20 7.62 1.93
CA ILE A 96 -3.11 6.54 0.95
C ILE A 96 -2.09 6.89 -0.14
N GLY A 97 -2.13 8.11 -0.66
CA GLY A 97 -1.18 8.62 -1.65
C GLY A 97 0.25 8.57 -1.13
N SER A 98 0.51 9.15 0.03
CA SER A 98 1.85 9.19 0.64
C SER A 98 2.42 7.80 0.93
N LEU A 99 1.63 6.88 1.45
CA LEU A 99 2.03 5.48 1.67
C LEU A 99 2.35 4.79 0.34
N THR A 100 1.51 4.96 -0.66
CA THR A 100 1.70 4.34 -1.98
C THR A 100 2.93 4.90 -2.68
N THR A 101 3.15 6.21 -2.62
CA THR A 101 4.32 6.88 -3.23
C THR A 101 5.61 6.47 -2.52
N ARG A 102 5.62 6.41 -1.19
CA ARG A 102 6.76 5.89 -0.42
C ARG A 102 7.06 4.43 -0.76
N LEU A 103 6.05 3.55 -0.77
CA LEU A 103 6.21 2.15 -1.12
C LEU A 103 6.72 1.96 -2.56
N ARG A 104 6.22 2.73 -3.52
CA ARG A 104 6.72 2.70 -4.91
C ARG A 104 8.17 3.17 -5.00
N GLY A 105 8.51 4.29 -4.35
CA GLY A 105 9.89 4.79 -4.32
C GLY A 105 10.87 3.76 -3.78
N LEU A 106 10.47 3.01 -2.75
CA LEU A 106 11.28 1.95 -2.16
C LEU A 106 11.41 0.71 -3.03
N ALA A 107 10.39 0.42 -3.82
CA ALA A 107 10.37 -0.71 -4.73
C ALA A 107 11.24 -0.51 -5.97
N ILE A 108 11.49 0.74 -6.38
CA ILE A 108 12.27 1.06 -7.59
C ILE A 108 13.71 0.57 -7.46
N TYR A 109 14.36 0.81 -6.32
CA TYR A 109 15.76 0.44 -6.13
C TYR A 109 16.01 -1.08 -6.17
N PRO A 110 15.29 -1.92 -5.40
CA PRO A 110 15.41 -3.38 -5.53
C PRO A 110 15.07 -3.90 -6.93
N MET A 111 14.06 -3.32 -7.56
CA MET A 111 13.67 -3.71 -8.92
C MET A 111 14.80 -3.42 -9.92
N LEU A 112 15.44 -2.27 -9.81
CA LEU A 112 16.57 -1.89 -10.67
C LEU A 112 17.75 -2.84 -10.46
N ILE A 113 18.08 -3.16 -9.20
CA ILE A 113 19.16 -4.10 -8.90
C ILE A 113 18.85 -5.51 -9.43
N LEU A 114 17.62 -5.98 -9.28
CA LEU A 114 17.18 -7.28 -9.82
C LEU A 114 17.27 -7.31 -11.36
N VAL A 115 16.87 -6.24 -12.03
CA VAL A 115 16.99 -6.14 -13.49
C VAL A 115 18.46 -6.13 -13.94
N CYS A 116 19.32 -5.35 -13.26
CA CYS A 116 20.75 -5.36 -13.54
C CYS A 116 21.39 -6.73 -13.26
N GLY A 117 21.04 -7.36 -12.14
CA GLY A 117 21.50 -8.71 -11.80
C GLY A 117 21.08 -9.74 -12.85
N MET A 118 19.85 -9.67 -13.33
CA MET A 118 19.34 -10.53 -14.38
C MET A 118 20.06 -10.30 -15.72
N ALA A 119 20.37 -9.05 -16.08
CA ALA A 119 21.13 -8.73 -17.27
C ALA A 119 22.57 -9.29 -17.21
N VAL A 120 23.24 -9.13 -16.07
CA VAL A 120 24.61 -9.68 -15.85
C VAL A 120 24.58 -11.20 -15.89
N ALA A 121 23.63 -11.84 -15.21
CA ALA A 121 23.50 -13.30 -15.21
C ALA A 121 23.19 -13.83 -16.63
N GLY A 122 22.33 -13.17 -17.38
CA GLY A 122 22.02 -13.52 -18.78
C GLY A 122 23.24 -13.38 -19.70
N LEU A 123 24.00 -12.29 -19.55
CA LEU A 123 25.25 -12.08 -20.31
C LEU A 123 26.26 -13.17 -20.01
N MET A 124 26.46 -13.51 -18.73
CA MET A 124 27.39 -14.58 -18.34
C MET A 124 26.95 -15.94 -18.83
N ALA A 125 25.64 -16.25 -18.75
CA ALA A 125 25.10 -17.50 -19.29
C ALA A 125 25.36 -17.62 -20.81
N TYR A 126 25.18 -16.50 -21.53
CA TYR A 126 25.47 -16.45 -22.98
C TYR A 126 26.97 -16.67 -23.27
N LEU A 127 27.86 -15.93 -22.59
CA LEU A 127 29.32 -16.07 -22.76
C LEU A 127 29.78 -17.50 -22.47
N MET A 128 29.27 -18.12 -21.39
CA MET A 128 29.62 -19.49 -21.04
C MET A 128 29.08 -20.52 -22.04
N SER A 129 27.91 -20.31 -22.60
CA SER A 129 27.37 -21.20 -23.62
C SER A 129 28.23 -21.18 -24.90
N THR A 130 28.77 -20.02 -25.27
CA THR A 130 29.67 -19.84 -26.42
C THR A 130 31.03 -20.46 -26.16
N LEU A 131 31.63 -20.18 -25.02
CA LEU A 131 32.94 -20.77 -24.60
C LEU A 131 32.89 -22.32 -24.55
N LYS A 132 31.78 -22.89 -24.12
CA LYS A 132 31.60 -24.35 -24.11
C LYS A 132 31.60 -24.93 -25.50
N GLY A 133 30.92 -24.29 -26.47
CA GLY A 133 30.93 -24.73 -27.86
C GLY A 133 32.36 -24.82 -28.39
N ASP A 134 33.14 -23.75 -28.21
CA ASP A 134 34.53 -23.65 -28.65
C ASP A 134 35.46 -24.65 -27.94
N LEU A 135 35.25 -24.88 -26.64
CA LEU A 135 36.05 -25.80 -25.84
C LEU A 135 35.74 -27.28 -26.13
N SER A 136 34.48 -27.63 -26.40
CA SER A 136 34.10 -28.99 -26.75
C SER A 136 34.74 -29.43 -28.08
N ASP A 137 34.93 -28.49 -29.00
CA ASP A 137 35.55 -28.72 -30.30
C ASP A 137 37.10 -28.92 -30.19
N ILE A 138 37.72 -28.28 -29.19
CA ILE A 138 39.20 -28.35 -28.97
C ILE A 138 39.61 -29.58 -28.14
N THR A 139 38.76 -30.00 -27.19
CA THR A 139 39.17 -31.01 -26.17
C THR A 139 38.64 -32.42 -26.45
N GLU A 140 38.01 -32.70 -27.62
CA GLU A 140 37.46 -34.00 -28.01
C GLU A 140 36.63 -34.72 -26.89
N GLY A 141 36.01 -33.94 -26.00
CA GLY A 141 35.15 -34.47 -24.91
C GLY A 141 35.88 -35.01 -23.69
N GLN A 142 37.24 -34.81 -23.55
CA GLN A 142 38.02 -35.32 -22.41
C GLN A 142 37.96 -34.44 -21.15
N VAL A 143 37.28 -33.29 -21.18
CA VAL A 143 37.13 -32.44 -19.98
C VAL A 143 36.06 -33.03 -19.10
N GLY A 144 36.44 -33.65 -17.99
CA GLY A 144 35.53 -34.09 -16.92
C GLY A 144 34.95 -32.92 -16.14
N VAL A 145 34.34 -32.00 -16.87
CA VAL A 145 33.65 -30.84 -16.26
C VAL A 145 32.40 -31.37 -15.61
N ASN A 146 32.24 -31.08 -14.34
CA ASN A 146 31.06 -31.48 -13.57
C ASN A 146 29.79 -31.11 -14.35
N ASP A 147 29.07 -32.09 -14.90
CA ASP A 147 27.88 -31.92 -15.77
C ASP A 147 26.83 -30.97 -15.19
N LEU A 148 26.79 -30.85 -13.86
CA LEU A 148 25.94 -29.92 -13.12
C LEU A 148 26.26 -28.46 -13.42
N VAL A 149 27.54 -28.06 -13.41
CA VAL A 149 27.98 -26.67 -13.62
C VAL A 149 27.86 -26.27 -15.08
N THR A 150 28.01 -27.24 -15.96
CA THR A 150 27.94 -27.05 -17.41
C THR A 150 26.52 -27.20 -17.96
N SER A 151 25.56 -27.64 -17.15
CA SER A 151 24.17 -27.75 -17.55
C SER A 151 23.57 -26.36 -17.88
N PRO A 152 22.87 -26.21 -19.02
CA PRO A 152 22.15 -24.95 -19.31
C PRO A 152 21.20 -24.54 -18.19
N TRP A 153 20.62 -25.52 -17.50
CA TRP A 153 19.71 -25.29 -16.38
C TRP A 153 20.39 -24.53 -15.22
N PHE A 154 21.63 -24.85 -14.91
CA PHE A 154 22.37 -24.18 -13.85
C PHE A 154 22.65 -22.70 -14.19
N SER A 155 22.98 -22.41 -15.44
CA SER A 155 23.22 -21.03 -15.92
C SER A 155 21.95 -20.18 -16.01
N PHE A 156 20.79 -20.77 -16.35
CA PHE A 156 19.55 -20.05 -16.49
C PHE A 156 18.66 -20.06 -15.22
N PHE A 157 18.91 -20.99 -14.29
CA PHE A 157 18.14 -21.09 -13.05
C PHE A 157 18.10 -19.78 -12.22
N PRO A 158 19.21 -19.05 -12.05
CA PRO A 158 19.23 -17.77 -11.37
C PRO A 158 18.38 -16.70 -12.07
N VAL A 159 18.48 -16.64 -13.40
CA VAL A 159 17.70 -15.70 -14.22
C VAL A 159 16.20 -15.98 -14.06
N LEU A 160 15.83 -17.26 -14.08
CA LEU A 160 14.45 -17.71 -13.90
C LEU A 160 13.93 -17.38 -12.49
N LEU A 161 14.74 -17.60 -11.47
CA LEU A 161 14.40 -17.33 -10.07
C LEU A 161 14.18 -15.83 -9.83
N LEU A 162 15.06 -14.97 -10.38
CA LEU A 162 14.93 -13.53 -10.32
C LEU A 162 13.70 -13.04 -11.12
N GLY A 163 13.45 -13.60 -12.30
CA GLY A 163 12.28 -13.32 -13.12
C GLY A 163 10.97 -13.69 -12.40
N LEU A 164 10.95 -14.85 -11.74
CA LEU A 164 9.81 -15.30 -10.94
C LEU A 164 9.57 -14.40 -9.72
N GLY A 165 10.65 -13.92 -9.08
CA GLY A 165 10.59 -12.94 -8.00
C GLY A 165 9.99 -11.61 -8.45
N LEU A 166 10.40 -11.10 -9.61
CA LEU A 166 9.83 -9.88 -10.21
C LEU A 166 8.34 -10.06 -10.57
N LEU A 167 7.98 -11.20 -11.14
CA LEU A 167 6.61 -11.52 -11.49
C LEU A 167 5.72 -11.63 -10.25
N PHE A 168 6.19 -12.34 -9.20
CA PHE A 168 5.50 -12.44 -7.93
C PHE A 168 5.30 -11.06 -7.29
N TYR A 169 6.33 -10.23 -7.30
CA TYR A 169 6.28 -8.85 -6.81
C TYR A 169 5.26 -8.00 -7.58
N GLY A 170 5.27 -8.08 -8.92
CA GLY A 170 4.29 -7.37 -9.76
C GLY A 170 2.85 -7.82 -9.51
N VAL A 171 2.61 -9.12 -9.36
CA VAL A 171 1.29 -9.69 -9.04
C VAL A 171 0.85 -9.28 -7.63
N ALA A 172 1.75 -9.30 -6.65
CA ALA A 172 1.45 -8.90 -5.27
C ALA A 172 1.03 -7.43 -5.18
N LEU A 173 1.68 -6.54 -5.93
CA LEU A 173 1.30 -5.12 -6.00
C LEU A 173 -0.04 -4.88 -6.69
N ARG A 174 -0.41 -5.72 -7.67
CA ARG A 174 -1.63 -5.55 -8.47
C ARG A 174 -2.85 -6.21 -7.83
N SER A 175 -2.70 -7.29 -7.07
CA SER A 175 -3.82 -8.07 -6.51
C SER A 175 -4.40 -7.40 -5.26
N ARG A 176 -5.70 -7.02 -5.32
CA ARG A 176 -6.44 -6.41 -4.19
C ARG A 176 -6.54 -7.37 -2.99
N ASN A 177 -6.79 -8.65 -3.26
CA ASN A 177 -6.97 -9.66 -2.21
C ASN A 177 -5.65 -9.96 -1.48
N MET A 178 -4.53 -10.06 -2.21
CA MET A 178 -3.21 -10.22 -1.59
C MET A 178 -2.83 -9.00 -0.75
N ARG A 179 -3.12 -7.80 -1.22
CA ARG A 179 -2.86 -6.56 -0.48
C ARG A 179 -3.65 -6.49 0.83
N GLN A 180 -4.92 -6.93 0.85
CA GLN A 180 -5.74 -6.99 2.06
C GLN A 180 -5.23 -8.06 3.04
N TYR A 181 -4.84 -9.24 2.56
CA TYR A 181 -4.28 -10.29 3.38
C TYR A 181 -2.95 -9.89 4.04
N PHE A 182 -2.06 -9.24 3.29
CA PHE A 182 -0.79 -8.73 3.79
C PHE A 182 -0.96 -7.51 4.70
N ALA A 183 -1.97 -6.66 4.49
CA ALA A 183 -2.22 -5.46 5.28
C ALA A 183 -2.35 -5.77 6.78
N TRP A 184 -2.93 -6.92 7.15
CA TRP A 184 -3.11 -7.32 8.55
C TRP A 184 -2.00 -8.20 9.12
N ARG A 185 -1.24 -8.89 8.26
CA ARG A 185 -0.09 -9.69 8.67
C ARG A 185 1.19 -8.88 8.85
N ILE A 186 1.33 -7.79 8.11
CA ILE A 186 2.48 -6.90 8.22
C ILE A 186 2.20 -5.86 9.30
N PRO A 187 2.95 -5.84 10.43
CA PRO A 187 2.67 -4.96 11.57
C PRO A 187 2.60 -3.47 11.21
N MET A 188 3.42 -3.03 10.25
CA MET A 188 3.45 -1.66 9.74
C MET A 188 2.12 -1.29 9.05
N LEU A 189 1.58 -2.16 8.19
CA LEU A 189 0.33 -1.93 7.48
C LEU A 189 -0.88 -2.00 8.42
N ARG A 190 -0.84 -2.89 9.41
CA ARG A 190 -1.85 -2.97 10.47
C ARG A 190 -1.92 -1.69 11.28
N ASP A 191 -0.77 -1.16 11.72
CA ASP A 191 -0.74 0.10 12.49
C ASP A 191 -1.23 1.28 11.63
N ALA A 192 -0.92 1.30 10.33
CA ALA A 192 -1.44 2.30 9.41
C ALA A 192 -2.98 2.21 9.24
N SER A 193 -3.52 1.00 9.16
CA SER A 193 -4.98 0.78 9.09
C SER A 193 -5.68 1.22 10.39
N LEU A 194 -5.09 0.93 11.56
CA LEU A 194 -5.61 1.38 12.85
C LEU A 194 -5.53 2.92 12.99
N ALA A 195 -4.46 3.55 12.54
CA ALA A 195 -4.34 5.00 12.50
C ALA A 195 -5.40 5.64 11.59
N GLN A 196 -5.70 5.00 10.46
CA GLN A 196 -6.75 5.44 9.54
C GLN A 196 -8.15 5.29 10.15
N TYR A 197 -8.41 4.15 10.77
CA TYR A 197 -9.65 3.92 11.54
C TYR A 197 -9.86 5.01 12.60
N ALA A 198 -8.82 5.28 13.41
CA ALA A 198 -8.88 6.31 14.42
C ALA A 198 -9.14 7.71 13.84
N ALA A 199 -8.47 8.05 12.74
CA ALA A 199 -8.64 9.35 12.09
C ALA A 199 -10.05 9.58 11.53
N LEU A 200 -10.63 8.54 10.90
CA LEU A 200 -11.99 8.59 10.37
C LEU A 200 -13.01 8.76 11.51
N THR A 201 -12.85 7.95 12.56
CA THR A 201 -13.75 7.97 13.71
C THR A 201 -13.67 9.31 14.45
N GLU A 202 -12.46 9.83 14.72
CA GLU A 202 -12.24 11.16 15.30
C GLU A 202 -12.95 12.24 14.50
N ALA A 203 -12.74 12.28 13.17
CA ALA A 203 -13.31 13.33 12.34
C ALA A 203 -14.85 13.27 12.28
N LEU A 204 -15.42 12.08 12.24
CA LEU A 204 -16.88 11.88 12.22
C LEU A 204 -17.51 12.23 13.58
N LEU A 205 -16.88 11.84 14.71
CA LEU A 205 -17.33 12.23 16.04
C LEU A 205 -17.24 13.75 16.24
N ALA A 206 -16.13 14.38 15.78
CA ALA A 206 -15.96 15.84 15.83
C ALA A 206 -17.00 16.59 14.97
N SER A 207 -17.63 15.92 13.99
CA SER A 207 -18.75 16.51 13.24
C SER A 207 -20.11 16.45 13.97
N GLY A 208 -20.14 15.84 15.18
CA GLY A 208 -21.32 15.71 16.01
C GLY A 208 -22.13 14.43 15.76
N ALA A 209 -21.59 13.47 15.00
CA ALA A 209 -22.22 12.18 14.83
C ALA A 209 -22.10 11.32 16.11
N ARG A 210 -23.09 10.45 16.34
CA ARG A 210 -23.08 9.56 17.52
C ARG A 210 -22.13 8.39 17.32
N LEU A 211 -21.47 7.95 18.38
CA LEU A 211 -20.49 6.86 18.30
C LEU A 211 -21.02 5.58 17.63
N PRO A 212 -22.22 5.04 17.94
CA PRO A 212 -22.73 3.85 17.27
C PRO A 212 -22.92 4.06 15.75
N GLU A 213 -23.42 5.24 15.35
CA GLU A 213 -23.60 5.60 13.94
C GLU A 213 -22.25 5.64 13.19
N VAL A 214 -21.25 6.25 13.82
CA VAL A 214 -19.88 6.34 13.27
C VAL A 214 -19.26 4.96 13.10
N ILE A 215 -19.34 4.10 14.11
CA ILE A 215 -18.84 2.72 14.03
C ILE A 215 -19.53 1.93 12.92
N GLY A 216 -20.87 2.03 12.80
CA GLY A 216 -21.61 1.40 11.70
C GLY A 216 -21.22 1.92 10.31
N MET A 217 -20.85 3.20 10.20
CA MET A 217 -20.34 3.79 8.97
C MET A 217 -18.95 3.26 8.62
N VAL A 218 -18.04 3.27 9.59
CA VAL A 218 -16.66 2.77 9.41
C VAL A 218 -16.68 1.28 9.10
N ARG A 219 -17.53 0.48 9.74
CA ARG A 219 -17.73 -0.94 9.40
C ARG A 219 -18.05 -1.14 7.92
N ARG A 220 -18.96 -0.32 7.38
CA ARG A 220 -19.30 -0.39 5.95
C ARG A 220 -18.14 -0.01 5.04
N LEU A 221 -17.25 0.90 5.47
CA LEU A 221 -16.04 1.27 4.74
C LEU A 221 -14.99 0.14 4.78
N GLU A 222 -14.89 -0.54 5.92
CA GLU A 222 -13.95 -1.64 6.17
C GLU A 222 -14.52 -3.03 5.78
N ALA A 223 -15.62 -3.07 5.02
CA ALA A 223 -16.22 -4.32 4.56
C ALA A 223 -15.23 -5.18 3.78
N GLY A 224 -15.08 -6.45 4.20
CA GLY A 224 -14.11 -7.41 3.66
C GLY A 224 -12.71 -7.31 4.27
N THR A 225 -12.48 -6.44 5.26
CA THR A 225 -11.22 -6.41 6.02
C THR A 225 -11.32 -7.25 7.30
N ALA A 226 -10.18 -7.52 7.95
CA ALA A 226 -10.16 -8.24 9.23
C ALA A 226 -10.78 -7.45 10.39
N MET A 227 -11.01 -6.13 10.24
CA MET A 227 -11.68 -5.29 11.25
C MET A 227 -13.20 -5.38 11.21
N GLU A 228 -13.79 -5.78 10.09
CA GLU A 228 -15.24 -5.78 9.92
C GLU A 228 -15.97 -6.57 11.02
N PRO A 229 -15.56 -7.80 11.38
CA PRO A 229 -16.24 -8.57 12.44
C PRO A 229 -16.12 -7.91 13.82
N ASP A 230 -14.97 -7.29 14.12
CA ASP A 230 -14.80 -6.56 15.39
C ASP A 230 -15.68 -5.32 15.43
N LEU A 231 -15.72 -4.55 14.35
CA LEU A 231 -16.58 -3.36 14.25
C LEU A 231 -18.08 -3.72 14.33
N ALA A 232 -18.48 -4.89 13.79
CA ALA A 232 -19.86 -5.37 13.90
C ALA A 232 -20.23 -5.65 15.37
N LYS A 233 -19.33 -6.29 16.13
CA LYS A 233 -19.53 -6.54 17.57
C LYS A 233 -19.57 -5.24 18.37
N ILE A 234 -18.64 -4.31 18.09
CA ILE A 234 -18.60 -3.00 18.77
C ILE A 234 -19.90 -2.23 18.50
N GLU A 235 -20.39 -2.21 17.26
CA GLU A 235 -21.66 -1.54 16.90
C GLU A 235 -22.83 -2.16 17.66
N GLN A 236 -22.89 -3.48 17.75
CA GLN A 236 -23.93 -4.20 18.50
C GLN A 236 -23.86 -3.88 19.99
N ASN A 237 -22.67 -4.03 20.61
CA ASN A 237 -22.49 -3.77 22.05
C ASN A 237 -22.83 -2.32 22.43
N LEU A 238 -22.48 -1.35 21.59
CA LEU A 238 -22.87 0.05 21.80
C LEU A 238 -24.39 0.26 21.65
N GLY A 239 -25.03 -0.47 20.75
CA GLY A 239 -26.49 -0.45 20.58
C GLY A 239 -27.25 -1.06 21.77
N GLU A 240 -26.67 -2.06 22.43
CA GLU A 240 -27.20 -2.71 23.63
C GLU A 240 -26.95 -1.91 24.93
N GLY A 241 -26.27 -0.75 24.85
CA GLY A 241 -26.10 0.16 25.97
C GLY A 241 -24.84 -0.06 26.81
N HIS A 242 -23.84 -0.77 26.29
CA HIS A 242 -22.52 -0.80 26.91
C HIS A 242 -21.90 0.59 26.82
N GLY A 243 -21.92 1.32 27.93
CA GLY A 243 -21.77 2.79 28.00
C GLY A 243 -20.42 3.36 27.55
N SER A 244 -19.35 2.55 27.39
CA SER A 244 -18.05 3.03 26.94
C SER A 244 -17.54 2.25 25.72
N TYR A 245 -16.77 2.94 24.86
CA TYR A 245 -16.10 2.31 23.72
C TYR A 245 -15.19 1.15 24.16
N GLU A 246 -14.44 1.34 25.25
CA GLU A 246 -13.51 0.34 25.77
C GLU A 246 -14.23 -0.96 26.16
N ALA A 247 -15.37 -0.85 26.85
CA ALA A 247 -16.19 -2.01 27.21
C ALA A 247 -16.76 -2.70 25.97
N ALA A 248 -17.29 -1.92 25.02
CA ALA A 248 -17.85 -2.45 23.77
C ALA A 248 -16.80 -3.14 22.88
N ALA A 249 -15.55 -2.70 22.92
CA ALA A 249 -14.43 -3.20 22.14
C ALA A 249 -13.58 -4.27 22.85
N SER A 250 -13.96 -4.70 24.05
CA SER A 250 -13.17 -5.63 24.89
C SER A 250 -12.89 -6.97 24.25
N GLU A 251 -13.80 -7.48 23.41
CA GLU A 251 -13.70 -8.76 22.70
C GLU A 251 -13.06 -8.69 21.32
N SER A 252 -12.49 -7.52 20.95
CA SER A 252 -11.89 -7.34 19.62
C SER A 252 -10.64 -8.19 19.45
N GLN A 253 -10.49 -8.84 18.29
CA GLN A 253 -9.32 -9.64 17.95
C GLN A 253 -8.36 -8.90 17.01
N ALA A 254 -8.87 -8.19 16.03
CA ALA A 254 -8.09 -7.41 15.08
C ALA A 254 -7.64 -6.08 15.68
N ILE A 255 -8.48 -5.43 16.50
CA ILE A 255 -8.15 -4.19 17.18
C ILE A 255 -7.41 -4.52 18.48
N PRO A 256 -6.15 -4.06 18.65
CA PRO A 256 -5.38 -4.37 19.86
C PRO A 256 -5.99 -3.75 21.13
N GLY A 257 -5.95 -4.48 22.25
CA GLY A 257 -6.45 -3.96 23.54
C GLY A 257 -5.82 -2.65 23.96
N PHE A 258 -4.55 -2.40 23.61
CA PHE A 258 -3.89 -1.12 23.83
C PHE A 258 -4.57 0.04 23.06
N PHE A 259 -5.07 -0.20 21.86
CA PHE A 259 -5.84 0.80 21.10
C PHE A 259 -7.12 1.16 21.87
N ASN A 260 -7.87 0.14 22.29
CA ASN A 260 -9.12 0.32 23.01
C ASN A 260 -8.91 1.06 24.35
N TRP A 261 -7.84 0.71 25.05
CA TRP A 261 -7.43 1.39 26.29
C TRP A 261 -7.11 2.87 26.04
N VAL A 262 -6.31 3.22 25.02
CA VAL A 262 -5.99 4.60 24.69
C VAL A 262 -7.24 5.42 24.41
N VAL A 263 -8.19 4.86 23.66
CA VAL A 263 -9.46 5.53 23.37
C VAL A 263 -10.28 5.71 24.65
N GLY A 264 -10.27 4.73 25.57
CA GLY A 264 -11.02 4.78 26.83
C GLY A 264 -10.48 5.79 27.84
N GLN A 265 -9.20 6.20 27.75
CA GLN A 265 -8.56 7.11 28.73
C GLN A 265 -9.16 8.51 28.77
N THR A 266 -9.83 8.96 27.71
CA THR A 266 -10.40 10.31 27.63
C THR A 266 -11.84 10.42 28.20
N GLY A 267 -12.37 9.31 28.72
CA GLY A 267 -13.69 9.26 29.34
C GLY A 267 -14.82 9.68 28.38
N GLU A 268 -15.46 10.81 28.62
CA GLU A 268 -16.59 11.29 27.82
C GLU A 268 -16.16 11.85 26.45
N ASP A 269 -14.93 12.37 26.31
CA ASP A 269 -14.43 12.86 25.03
C ASP A 269 -13.79 11.75 24.18
N VAL A 270 -14.64 10.87 23.69
CA VAL A 270 -14.23 9.75 22.85
C VAL A 270 -13.53 10.22 21.56
N ALA A 271 -13.88 11.41 21.03
CA ALA A 271 -13.24 11.96 19.84
C ALA A 271 -11.76 12.27 20.10
N ALA A 272 -11.44 12.89 21.23
CA ALA A 272 -10.05 13.12 21.64
C ALA A 272 -9.29 11.80 21.86
N GLY A 273 -9.93 10.77 22.40
CA GLY A 273 -9.36 9.43 22.55
C GLY A 273 -8.94 8.81 21.21
N PHE A 274 -9.79 8.88 20.19
CA PHE A 274 -9.45 8.48 18.85
C PHE A 274 -8.32 9.33 18.25
N GLY A 275 -8.27 10.65 18.53
CA GLY A 275 -7.18 11.54 18.14
C GLY A 275 -5.83 11.10 18.73
N HIS A 276 -5.80 10.72 20.02
CA HIS A 276 -4.60 10.18 20.66
C HIS A 276 -4.19 8.82 20.03
N ALA A 277 -5.13 7.90 19.84
CA ALA A 277 -4.87 6.62 19.20
C ALA A 277 -4.32 6.83 17.77
N ARG A 278 -4.91 7.76 17.01
CA ARG A 278 -4.41 8.15 15.69
C ARG A 278 -2.94 8.57 15.74
N SER A 279 -2.58 9.48 16.63
CA SER A 279 -1.21 10.00 16.75
C SER A 279 -0.22 8.88 17.04
N ILE A 280 -0.53 8.02 18.02
CA ILE A 280 0.33 6.90 18.43
C ILE A 280 0.52 5.92 17.31
N TYR A 281 -0.57 5.48 16.65
CA TYR A 281 -0.50 4.46 15.61
C TYR A 281 0.09 4.99 14.30
N THR A 282 -0.06 6.28 13.99
CA THR A 282 0.65 6.93 12.88
C THR A 282 2.16 6.88 13.12
N SER A 283 2.63 7.32 14.30
CA SER A 283 4.05 7.28 14.65
C SER A 283 4.62 5.85 14.65
N ARG A 284 3.85 4.87 15.16
CA ARG A 284 4.25 3.45 15.12
C ARG A 284 4.39 2.93 13.68
N ALA A 285 3.43 3.25 12.82
CA ALA A 285 3.46 2.85 11.40
C ALA A 285 4.68 3.46 10.69
N GLU A 286 4.95 4.76 10.91
CA GLU A 286 6.10 5.45 10.33
C GLU A 286 7.42 4.90 10.83
N ASN A 287 7.58 4.69 12.14
CA ASN A 287 8.80 4.12 12.73
C ASN A 287 9.07 2.70 12.23
N ARG A 288 8.03 1.85 12.13
CA ARG A 288 8.16 0.49 11.58
C ARG A 288 8.48 0.51 10.09
N MET A 289 7.91 1.45 9.36
CA MET A 289 8.24 1.68 7.94
C MET A 289 9.71 2.02 7.78
N GLN A 290 10.21 2.99 8.55
CA GLN A 290 11.61 3.40 8.53
C GLN A 290 12.55 2.25 8.92
N ALA A 291 12.24 1.50 9.98
CA ALA A 291 13.01 0.33 10.39
C ALA A 291 13.06 -0.74 9.29
N PHE A 292 11.91 -1.04 8.67
CA PHE A 292 11.85 -1.97 7.54
C PHE A 292 12.76 -1.53 6.39
N LEU A 293 12.77 -0.23 6.06
CA LEU A 293 13.61 0.33 5.02
C LEU A 293 15.10 0.21 5.31
N HIS A 294 15.50 0.53 6.54
CA HIS A 294 16.90 0.43 6.96
C HIS A 294 17.39 -1.02 6.93
N CYS A 295 16.56 -2.00 7.25
CA CYS A 295 16.92 -3.41 7.18
C CYS A 295 16.83 -4.00 5.76
N PHE A 296 15.88 -3.54 4.96
CA PHE A 296 15.60 -4.09 3.64
C PHE A 296 16.77 -3.90 2.67
N LEU A 297 17.41 -2.74 2.71
CA LEU A 297 18.50 -2.39 1.80
C LEU A 297 19.77 -3.26 2.02
N PRO A 298 20.32 -3.41 3.25
CA PRO A 298 21.44 -4.31 3.51
C PRO A 298 21.13 -5.78 3.19
N VAL A 299 19.91 -6.24 3.53
CA VAL A 299 19.50 -7.62 3.26
C VAL A 299 19.45 -7.89 1.75
N ASN A 300 18.94 -6.95 0.95
CA ASN A 300 18.97 -7.08 -0.51
C ASN A 300 20.40 -7.16 -1.07
N ILE A 301 21.28 -6.28 -0.62
CA ILE A 301 22.70 -6.29 -1.03
C ILE A 301 23.34 -7.64 -0.68
N LEU A 302 23.06 -8.17 0.50
CA LEU A 302 23.61 -9.44 0.96
C LEU A 302 23.07 -10.62 0.13
N ILE A 303 21.77 -10.65 -0.14
CA ILE A 303 21.14 -11.67 -1.00
C ILE A 303 21.77 -11.66 -2.39
N ILE A 304 21.94 -10.48 -2.99
CA ILE A 304 22.54 -10.34 -4.32
C ILE A 304 24.02 -10.71 -4.28
N GLY A 305 24.75 -10.33 -3.23
CA GLY A 305 26.16 -10.73 -3.04
C GLY A 305 26.32 -12.24 -2.96
N VAL A 306 25.53 -12.92 -2.14
CA VAL A 306 25.52 -14.39 -2.04
C VAL A 306 25.16 -15.03 -3.38
N PHE A 307 24.17 -14.46 -4.06
CA PHE A 307 23.73 -14.92 -5.38
C PHE A 307 24.85 -14.79 -6.42
N LEU A 308 25.51 -13.64 -6.50
CA LEU A 308 26.63 -13.42 -7.42
C LEU A 308 27.81 -14.36 -7.11
N LEU A 309 28.19 -14.52 -5.84
CA LEU A 309 29.23 -15.46 -5.44
C LEU A 309 28.87 -16.89 -5.85
N GLY A 310 27.66 -17.35 -5.55
CA GLY A 310 27.19 -18.69 -5.93
C GLY A 310 27.19 -18.91 -7.44
N PHE A 311 27.02 -17.85 -8.22
CA PHE A 311 27.06 -17.90 -9.68
C PHE A 311 28.51 -17.85 -10.21
N PHE A 312 29.34 -16.95 -9.69
CA PHE A 312 30.70 -16.74 -10.20
C PHE A 312 31.70 -17.86 -9.81
N ILE A 313 31.64 -18.40 -8.58
CA ILE A 313 32.59 -19.40 -8.09
C ILE A 313 32.66 -20.63 -9.00
N PRO A 314 31.57 -21.29 -9.39
CA PRO A 314 31.65 -22.45 -10.27
C PRO A 314 32.23 -22.13 -11.65
N HIS A 315 31.97 -20.93 -12.17
CA HIS A 315 32.48 -20.51 -13.48
C HIS A 315 33.98 -20.19 -13.44
N LEU A 316 34.45 -19.63 -12.33
CA LEU A 316 35.92 -19.45 -12.13
C LEU A 316 36.65 -20.77 -11.97
N MET A 317 36.06 -21.76 -11.27
CA MET A 317 36.63 -23.12 -11.17
C MET A 317 36.79 -23.76 -12.55
N LEU A 318 35.76 -23.61 -13.42
CA LEU A 318 35.84 -24.12 -14.78
C LEU A 318 37.01 -23.50 -15.57
N VAL A 319 37.21 -22.20 -15.47
CA VAL A 319 38.31 -21.50 -16.15
C VAL A 319 39.65 -21.98 -15.62
N THR A 320 39.78 -22.16 -14.29
CA THR A 320 41.04 -22.71 -13.69
C THR A 320 41.32 -24.16 -14.12
N ASP A 321 40.29 -25.01 -14.23
CA ASP A 321 40.46 -26.39 -14.69
C ASP A 321 40.91 -26.45 -16.15
N VAL A 322 40.39 -25.60 -17.00
CA VAL A 322 40.81 -25.48 -18.41
C VAL A 322 42.25 -24.98 -18.51
N LEU A 323 42.66 -23.97 -17.71
CA LEU A 323 44.05 -23.47 -17.69
C LEU A 323 45.02 -24.54 -17.22
N ASN A 324 44.70 -25.30 -16.17
CA ASN A 324 45.53 -26.39 -15.66
C ASN A 324 45.67 -27.51 -16.71
N MET A 325 44.61 -27.79 -17.48
CA MET A 325 44.66 -28.77 -18.56
C MET A 325 45.62 -28.34 -19.68
N ILE A 326 45.56 -27.08 -20.11
CA ILE A 326 46.45 -26.53 -21.14
C ILE A 326 47.93 -26.57 -20.67
N GLN A 327 48.19 -26.27 -19.40
CA GLN A 327 49.54 -26.37 -18.83
C GLN A 327 50.11 -27.81 -18.78
N ASN A 328 49.26 -28.81 -18.61
CA ASN A 328 49.66 -30.20 -18.57
C ASN A 328 49.89 -30.83 -19.96
N ILE A 329 49.44 -30.17 -21.02
CA ILE A 329 49.62 -30.62 -22.42
C ILE A 329 50.89 -29.99 -23.06
N SER A 330 51.38 -28.89 -22.49
CA SER A 330 52.61 -28.20 -22.95
C SER A 330 53.85 -28.77 -22.25
#